data_79367eeaed183e34ca31da1d111260dd
#
_entry.id   79367eeaed183e34ca31da1d111260dd
#
_cell.length_a   1.000
_cell.length_b   1.000
_cell.length_c   1.000
_cell.angle_alpha   90.00
_cell.angle_beta   90.00
_cell.angle_gamma   90.00
#
_symmetry.space_group_name_H-M   'P 1'
#
loop_
_entity.id
_entity.type
_entity.pdbx_description
1 polymer ?
#
loop_
_entity_poly.entity_id
_entity_poly.type
_entity_poly.pdbx_seq_one_letter_code
_entity_poly.pdbx_strand_id
1 'polypeptide(L)'
;MVGCSAAKTAKNSKGADMKKAEKPEFTDEMRAKLNSMVRLLYKRFYTKQELMEIYNVGERQIRMMITAISHRLPVMSTSGTNNGYKIATSPEELELVENSWAELSSRIEELQKRISPLIKFRDKIKYGVN
;
A
#
# COMPACT_ATOMS: atom_id res chain seq x y z
N MET A 1 17.36 -2.50 -20.79
CA MET A 1 18.07 -2.38 -20.91
C MET A 1 18.40 -2.15 -20.32
N VAL A 2 17.77 -2.59 -20.30
CA VAL A 2 18.33 -2.51 -20.14
C VAL A 2 18.31 -2.57 -19.57
N GLY A 3 18.00 -2.90 -19.43
CA GLY A 3 18.47 -2.97 -19.30
C GLY A 3 18.36 -2.97 -18.88
N CYS A 4 18.19 -3.25 -18.86
CA CYS A 4 18.63 -3.16 -18.87
C CYS A 4 18.71 -3.19 -18.61
N SER A 5 18.43 -3.93 -18.61
CA SER A 5 19.03 -3.94 -18.73
C SER A 5 19.15 -4.08 -18.43
N ALA A 6 18.83 -4.55 -18.37
CA ALA A 6 19.37 -4.58 -18.43
C ALA A 6 19.39 -4.83 -18.14
N ALA A 7 19.14 -5.28 -17.99
CA ALA A 7 19.60 -5.28 -18.04
C ALA A 7 19.59 -5.51 -17.80
N LYS A 8 19.51 -6.03 -17.60
CA LYS A 8 19.94 -6.07 -17.61
C LYS A 8 19.92 -6.20 -17.31
N THR A 9 19.51 -6.77 -17.24
CA THR A 9 19.98 -6.82 -17.23
C THR A 9 19.79 -7.06 -16.79
N ALA A 10 19.14 -7.44 -16.67
CA ALA A 10 19.48 -7.44 -16.65
C ALA A 10 19.41 -7.63 -16.27
N LYS A 11 19.36 -8.18 -15.98
CA LYS A 11 19.80 -8.15 -15.91
C LYS A 11 19.61 -8.23 -15.49
N ASN A 12 19.03 -8.67 -15.32
CA ASN A 12 19.38 -8.56 -15.27
C ASN A 12 19.14 -8.60 -14.96
N SER A 13 18.52 -8.96 -14.92
CA SER A 13 18.82 -8.81 -15.02
C SER A 13 18.57 -8.83 -14.72
N LYS A 14 18.19 -9.18 -14.49
CA LYS A 14 18.37 -8.98 -14.51
C LYS A 14 17.95 -8.90 -14.42
N GLY A 15 17.48 -9.22 -14.36
CA GLY A 15 17.62 -8.95 -14.67
C GLY A 15 17.09 -8.83 -14.44
N ALA A 16 16.75 -8.98 -14.48
CA ALA A 16 16.66 -8.60 -14.63
C ALA A 16 16.17 -8.46 -14.41
N ASP A 17 15.87 -8.56 -14.25
CA ASP A 17 15.76 -8.11 -14.36
C ASP A 17 15.14 -8.01 -13.97
N MET A 18 14.86 -8.24 -13.66
CA MET A 18 14.51 -7.98 -13.56
C MET A 18 13.92 -7.88 -13.48
N LYS A 19 13.68 -7.96 -13.30
CA LYS A 19 13.06 -7.73 -13.57
C LYS A 19 12.49 -7.60 -13.20
N LYS A 20 12.32 -7.31 -12.95
CA LYS A 20 11.60 -6.94 -12.93
C LYS A 20 11.04 -6.74 -12.52
N ALA A 21 11.46 -6.46 -11.78
CA ALA A 21 10.74 -6.22 -11.54
C ALA A 21 9.78 -5.83 -11.69
N GLU A 22 9.84 -5.93 -11.97
CA GLU A 22 8.66 -5.61 -12.36
C GLU A 22 7.62 -5.96 -11.43
N LYS A 23 6.71 -5.12 -11.24
CA LYS A 23 5.71 -5.40 -10.36
C LYS A 23 4.78 -6.33 -10.91
N PRO A 24 4.36 -7.28 -10.12
CA PRO A 24 3.42 -8.23 -10.65
C PRO A 24 2.18 -7.52 -11.10
N GLU A 25 1.77 -7.85 -12.27
CA GLU A 25 0.55 -7.32 -12.77
C GLU A 25 -0.58 -8.05 -12.15
N PHE A 26 -1.64 -7.33 -11.84
CA PHE A 26 -2.85 -7.98 -11.39
C PHE A 26 -3.45 -8.72 -12.57
N THR A 27 -3.87 -9.96 -12.32
CA THR A 27 -4.57 -10.72 -13.33
C THR A 27 -5.93 -10.11 -13.58
N ASP A 28 -6.59 -10.55 -14.65
CA ASP A 28 -7.96 -10.08 -14.93
C ASP A 28 -8.89 -10.41 -13.78
N GLU A 29 -8.69 -11.60 -13.19
CA GLU A 29 -9.49 -11.99 -12.05
C GLU A 29 -9.28 -11.03 -10.88
N MET A 30 -8.04 -10.66 -10.62
CA MET A 30 -7.75 -9.74 -9.53
C MET A 30 -8.34 -8.36 -9.80
N ARG A 31 -8.28 -7.92 -11.06
CA ARG A 31 -8.85 -6.63 -11.42
C ARG A 31 -10.35 -6.62 -11.21
N ALA A 32 -11.00 -7.73 -11.54
CA ALA A 32 -12.44 -7.84 -11.31
C ALA A 32 -12.75 -7.75 -9.82
N LYS A 33 -11.94 -8.39 -8.98
CA LYS A 33 -12.12 -8.32 -7.54
C LYS A 33 -11.90 -6.89 -7.03
N LEU A 34 -10.88 -6.21 -7.56
CA LEU A 34 -10.63 -4.83 -7.16
C LEU A 34 -11.80 -3.93 -7.51
N ASN A 35 -12.32 -4.07 -8.73
CA ASN A 35 -13.47 -3.27 -9.14
C ASN A 35 -14.68 -3.55 -8.28
N SER A 36 -14.89 -4.82 -7.95
CA SER A 36 -15.97 -5.20 -7.07
C SER A 36 -15.80 -4.58 -5.68
N MET A 37 -14.58 -4.63 -5.15
CA MET A 37 -14.31 -4.09 -3.82
C MET A 37 -14.53 -2.58 -3.78
N VAL A 38 -14.14 -1.88 -4.84
CA VAL A 38 -14.39 -0.44 -4.92
C VAL A 38 -15.89 -0.15 -4.78
N ARG A 39 -16.72 -0.92 -5.48
CA ARG A 39 -18.15 -0.71 -5.40
C ARG A 39 -18.68 -0.96 -3.99
N LEU A 40 -18.15 -1.98 -3.31
CA LEU A 40 -18.57 -2.25 -1.94
C LEU A 40 -18.17 -1.12 -1.00
N LEU A 41 -16.93 -0.66 -1.12
CA LEU A 41 -16.40 0.34 -0.21
C LEU A 41 -17.06 1.71 -0.38
N TYR A 42 -17.70 1.95 -1.50
CA TYR A 42 -18.48 3.17 -1.66
C TYR A 42 -19.74 3.14 -0.82
N LYS A 43 -20.24 1.95 -0.48
CA LYS A 43 -21.56 1.83 0.16
C LYS A 43 -21.49 1.96 1.67
N ARG A 44 -20.50 1.32 2.31
CA ARG A 44 -20.38 1.36 3.76
C ARG A 44 -19.01 0.86 4.17
N PHE A 45 -18.78 0.89 5.48
CA PHE A 45 -17.55 0.30 6.02
C PHE A 45 -17.65 -1.22 5.97
N TYR A 46 -16.56 -1.85 5.55
CA TYR A 46 -16.42 -3.30 5.58
C TYR A 46 -15.18 -3.63 6.39
N THR A 47 -15.32 -4.59 7.31
CA THR A 47 -14.17 -5.01 8.08
C THR A 47 -13.26 -5.88 7.21
N LYS A 48 -12.00 -5.99 7.65
CA LYS A 48 -11.07 -6.87 6.97
C LYS A 48 -11.62 -8.29 6.89
N GLN A 49 -12.21 -8.76 8.00
CA GLN A 49 -12.75 -10.11 8.05
C GLN A 49 -13.87 -10.30 7.03
N GLU A 50 -14.77 -9.33 6.94
CA GLU A 50 -15.84 -9.40 5.95
C GLU A 50 -15.29 -9.52 4.54
N LEU A 51 -14.28 -8.71 4.25
CA LEU A 51 -13.71 -8.73 2.90
C LEU A 51 -13.01 -10.05 2.61
N MET A 52 -12.33 -10.61 3.61
CA MET A 52 -11.70 -11.91 3.43
C MET A 52 -12.73 -12.98 3.08
N GLU A 53 -13.89 -12.91 3.72
CA GLU A 53 -14.93 -13.89 3.47
C GLU A 53 -15.58 -13.68 2.11
N ILE A 54 -15.85 -12.42 1.75
CA ILE A 54 -16.49 -12.13 0.48
C ILE A 54 -15.63 -12.60 -0.69
N TYR A 55 -14.33 -12.35 -0.62
CA TYR A 55 -13.44 -12.67 -1.74
C TYR A 55 -12.70 -13.97 -1.57
N ASN A 56 -12.88 -14.64 -0.44
CA ASN A 56 -12.25 -15.92 -0.16
C ASN A 56 -10.74 -15.83 -0.34
N VAL A 57 -10.12 -14.85 0.29
CA VAL A 57 -8.68 -14.65 0.23
C VAL A 57 -8.17 -14.35 1.63
N GLY A 58 -6.85 -14.42 1.79
CA GLY A 58 -6.24 -14.18 3.08
C GLY A 58 -6.06 -12.71 3.39
N GLU A 59 -5.61 -12.45 4.61
CA GLU A 59 -5.46 -11.10 5.09
C GLU A 59 -4.46 -10.31 4.25
N ARG A 60 -3.35 -10.95 3.89
CA ARG A 60 -2.32 -10.27 3.12
C ARG A 60 -2.86 -9.76 1.79
N GLN A 61 -3.67 -10.58 1.14
CA GLN A 61 -4.22 -10.19 -0.15
C GLN A 61 -5.22 -9.06 -0.01
N ILE A 62 -6.02 -9.08 1.06
CA ILE A 62 -6.93 -7.98 1.32
C ILE A 62 -6.15 -6.69 1.53
N ARG A 63 -5.07 -6.74 2.29
CA ARG A 63 -4.26 -5.54 2.49
C ARG A 63 -3.67 -5.00 1.20
N MET A 64 -3.22 -5.91 0.33
CA MET A 64 -2.71 -5.50 -0.97
C MET A 64 -3.77 -4.82 -1.81
N MET A 65 -4.99 -5.37 -1.78
CA MET A 65 -6.09 -4.80 -2.54
C MET A 65 -6.47 -3.42 -2.02
N ILE A 66 -6.57 -3.29 -0.69
CA ILE A 66 -6.89 -1.99 -0.08
C ILE A 66 -5.81 -0.97 -0.41
N THR A 67 -4.55 -1.37 -0.34
CA THR A 67 -3.44 -0.47 -0.66
C THR A 67 -3.54 0.00 -2.11
N ALA A 68 -3.82 -0.92 -3.03
CA ALA A 68 -3.93 -0.57 -4.43
C ALA A 68 -5.06 0.45 -4.65
N ILE A 69 -6.19 0.23 -3.98
CA ILE A 69 -7.31 1.16 -4.11
C ILE A 69 -6.97 2.51 -3.49
N SER A 70 -6.27 2.50 -2.36
CA SER A 70 -5.97 3.73 -1.64
C SER A 70 -5.00 4.63 -2.39
N HIS A 71 -4.27 4.09 -3.36
CA HIS A 71 -3.38 4.93 -4.18
C HIS A 71 -4.15 5.79 -5.16
N ARG A 72 -5.43 5.50 -5.36
CA ARG A 72 -6.22 6.20 -6.36
C ARG A 72 -7.47 6.84 -5.78
N LEU A 73 -8.00 6.31 -4.71
CA LEU A 73 -9.24 6.76 -4.12
C LEU A 73 -9.07 7.01 -2.63
N PRO A 74 -9.87 7.91 -2.06
CA PRO A 74 -9.71 8.25 -0.64
C PRO A 74 -10.30 7.19 0.28
N VAL A 75 -9.50 6.18 0.58
CA VAL A 75 -9.94 5.11 1.47
C VAL A 75 -9.71 5.55 2.92
N MET A 76 -10.79 5.52 3.69
CA MET A 76 -10.72 5.78 5.12
C MET A 76 -10.63 4.46 5.85
N SER A 77 -9.93 4.46 6.98
CA SER A 77 -9.87 3.29 7.83
C SER A 77 -10.20 3.70 9.26
N THR A 78 -10.91 2.82 9.94
CA THR A 78 -11.22 3.03 11.35
C THR A 78 -10.63 1.90 12.16
N SER A 79 -10.37 2.17 13.43
CA SER A 79 -9.84 1.17 14.34
C SER A 79 -10.82 1.02 15.50
N GLY A 80 -10.60 -0.04 16.29
CA GLY A 80 -11.48 -0.29 17.42
C GLY A 80 -12.47 -1.39 17.12
N THR A 81 -13.61 -1.33 17.79
CA THR A 81 -14.61 -2.38 17.68
C THR A 81 -15.14 -2.56 16.27
N ASN A 82 -15.28 -1.45 15.55
CA ASN A 82 -15.82 -1.49 14.20
C ASN A 82 -14.76 -1.14 13.18
N ASN A 83 -13.64 -1.88 13.24
CA ASN A 83 -12.59 -1.69 12.25
C ASN A 83 -13.13 -1.88 10.86
N GLY A 84 -12.80 -0.97 9.95
CA GLY A 84 -13.27 -1.15 8.60
C GLY A 84 -12.66 -0.16 7.65
N TYR A 85 -12.97 -0.37 6.37
CA TYR A 85 -12.51 0.48 5.29
C TYR A 85 -13.70 0.97 4.50
N LYS A 86 -13.63 2.20 4.05
CA LYS A 86 -14.67 2.79 3.22
C LYS A 86 -14.04 3.86 2.35
N ILE A 87 -14.58 4.06 1.16
CA ILE A 87 -14.16 5.16 0.31
C ILE A 87 -14.99 6.38 0.66
N ALA A 88 -14.32 7.50 0.93
CA ALA A 88 -15.00 8.73 1.32
C ALA A 88 -15.85 9.25 0.15
N THR A 89 -17.09 9.62 0.43
CA THR A 89 -18.01 10.06 -0.62
C THR A 89 -18.72 11.36 -0.31
N SER A 90 -18.71 11.83 0.94
CA SER A 90 -19.50 12.99 1.29
C SER A 90 -18.77 13.89 2.27
N PRO A 91 -19.14 15.18 2.32
CA PRO A 91 -18.51 16.10 3.27
C PRO A 91 -18.72 15.72 4.73
N GLU A 92 -19.76 14.97 5.03
CA GLU A 92 -19.97 14.53 6.41
C GLU A 92 -18.88 13.62 6.91
N GLU A 93 -18.08 13.06 6.01
CA GLU A 93 -17.01 12.15 6.37
C GLU A 93 -15.67 12.86 6.56
N LEU A 94 -15.68 14.18 6.54
CA LEU A 94 -14.43 14.94 6.63
C LEU A 94 -13.61 14.59 7.87
N GLU A 95 -14.27 14.46 9.00
CA GLU A 95 -13.56 14.14 10.24
C GLU A 95 -12.86 12.80 10.14
N LEU A 96 -13.53 11.81 9.55
CA LEU A 96 -12.93 10.49 9.38
C LEU A 96 -11.75 10.54 8.40
N VAL A 97 -11.88 11.33 7.34
CA VAL A 97 -10.78 11.51 6.40
C VAL A 97 -9.58 12.13 7.09
N GLU A 98 -9.82 13.16 7.91
CA GLU A 98 -8.75 13.81 8.62
C GLU A 98 -8.09 12.89 9.62
N ASN A 99 -8.87 12.04 10.29
CA ASN A 99 -8.32 11.08 11.22
C ASN A 99 -7.43 10.07 10.49
N SER A 100 -7.86 9.59 9.34
CA SER A 100 -7.06 8.66 8.55
C SER A 100 -5.76 9.30 8.09
N TRP A 101 -5.85 10.55 7.64
CA TRP A 101 -4.68 11.28 7.21
C TRP A 101 -3.69 11.50 8.36
N ALA A 102 -4.23 11.86 9.53
CA ALA A 102 -3.37 12.11 10.68
C ALA A 102 -2.65 10.83 11.11
N GLU A 103 -3.34 9.71 11.06
CA GLU A 103 -2.72 8.43 11.43
C GLU A 103 -1.59 8.08 10.49
N LEU A 104 -1.80 8.25 9.17
CA LEU A 104 -0.76 7.97 8.20
C LEU A 104 0.41 8.92 8.37
N SER A 105 0.13 10.19 8.65
CA SER A 105 1.18 11.18 8.87
C SER A 105 2.03 10.83 10.08
N SER A 106 1.38 10.34 11.14
CA SER A 106 2.12 9.91 12.33
C SER A 106 3.05 8.76 12.02
N ARG A 107 2.59 7.82 11.19
CA ARG A 107 3.45 6.71 10.80
C ARG A 107 4.66 7.17 10.01
N ILE A 108 4.47 8.15 9.13
CA ILE A 108 5.59 8.69 8.38
C ILE A 108 6.62 9.31 9.33
N GLU A 109 6.15 10.09 10.29
CA GLU A 109 7.04 10.68 11.28
C GLU A 109 7.81 9.63 12.06
N GLU A 110 7.10 8.61 12.50
CA GLU A 110 7.73 7.54 13.27
C GLU A 110 8.77 6.80 12.45
N LEU A 111 8.47 6.53 11.18
CA LEU A 111 9.41 5.86 10.31
C LEU A 111 10.64 6.73 10.04
N GLN A 112 10.44 8.04 9.90
CA GLN A 112 11.55 8.94 9.71
C GLN A 112 12.49 8.94 10.91
N LYS A 113 11.92 8.87 12.11
CA LYS A 113 12.74 8.78 13.32
C LYS A 113 13.58 7.52 13.33
N ARG A 114 13.03 6.43 12.83
CA ARG A 114 13.75 5.16 12.78
C ARG A 114 14.81 5.14 11.69
N ILE A 115 14.57 5.87 10.62
CA ILE A 115 15.52 5.92 9.50
C ILE A 115 16.74 6.76 9.83
N SER A 116 16.59 7.80 10.61
CA SER A 116 17.65 8.75 10.87
C SER A 116 18.94 8.10 11.41
N PRO A 117 18.87 7.26 12.46
CA PRO A 117 20.11 6.61 12.93
C PRO A 117 20.72 5.68 11.90
N LEU A 118 19.88 5.06 11.06
CA LEU A 118 20.40 4.17 10.03
C LEU A 118 21.19 4.95 8.99
N ILE A 119 20.67 6.12 8.61
CA ILE A 119 21.37 6.96 7.65
C ILE A 119 22.69 7.43 8.23
N LYS A 120 22.71 7.83 9.50
CA LYS A 120 23.92 8.28 10.13
C LYS A 120 24.99 7.18 10.15
N PHE A 121 24.56 5.96 10.47
CA PHE A 121 25.51 4.86 10.50
C PHE A 121 26.01 4.53 9.10
N ARG A 122 25.12 4.53 8.12
CA ARG A 122 25.52 4.26 6.74
C ARG A 122 26.55 5.28 6.26
N ASP A 123 26.27 6.56 6.54
CA ASP A 123 27.17 7.61 6.09
C ASP A 123 28.53 7.53 6.77
N LYS A 124 28.53 7.15 8.04
CA LYS A 124 29.79 6.97 8.76
C LYS A 124 30.65 5.90 8.10
N ILE A 125 30.01 4.80 7.71
CA ILE A 125 30.75 3.70 7.07
C ILE A 125 31.20 4.07 5.67
N LYS A 126 30.30 4.67 4.89
CA LYS A 126 30.61 4.94 3.48
C LYS A 126 31.53 6.13 3.28
N TYR A 127 31.39 7.15 4.10
CA TYR A 127 32.09 8.41 3.88
C TYR A 127 33.07 8.77 5.00
N GLY A 128 33.13 7.95 6.02
CA GLY A 128 34.03 8.23 7.13
C GLY A 128 33.64 9.45 7.94
N VAL A 129 32.37 9.84 7.88
CA VAL A 129 31.88 10.99 8.61
C VAL A 129 31.40 10.57 9.99
N ASN A 130 31.71 11.38 10.98
CA ASN A 130 31.31 11.09 12.35
C ASN A 130 30.01 11.77 12.73
#